data_e26ba98fde46c47fa73f16492456b0fa
#
_entry.id   e26ba98fde46c47fa73f16492456b0fa
#
_cell.length_a   1.000
_cell.length_b   1.000
_cell.length_c   1.000
_cell.angle_alpha   90.00
_cell.angle_beta   90.00
_cell.angle_gamma   90.00
#
_symmetry.space_group_name_H-M   'P 1'
#
loop_
_entity.id
_entity.type
_entity.pdbx_description
1 polymer ?
#
loop_
_entity_poly.entity_id
_entity_poly.type
_entity_poly.pdbx_seq_one_letter_code
_entity_poly.pdbx_strand_id
1 'polypeptide(L)'
;MGFIDEIKARAKVCKKTIVLPETEDERTYKAAEAVLKEGIADLVLVGSKEEIEKNKGTYDISGAAIVDPATDARTEGYIAKLVELRQKKGMTPEQAKELLLNNYLYYGVMMVKMGDADGMVSGACHSTADTLRPCLQILKTKPGTKLVSAFVLMVVPDCDMGADGTFVFADAGLEQNPDPEKLANIAISSADSFTLLVGKEPVVAMLSHSTKGSAKHADVDKVVEATKIAQGLAPELALDGELQLDAAIVPEVGASKAPGSKVAGHANVLVFPDLDAGNIGYKLVQRLGKAEAYGPLTQGIAAPVNDLSRGCSAEDIVGVVAITAVQAQAE
;
A
#
# COMPACT_ATOMS: atom_id res chain seq x y z
N MET A 1 15.95 -0.10 -17.57
CA MET A 1 15.82 0.35 -16.17
C MET A 1 14.57 -0.34 -15.66
N GLY A 2 14.65 -1.06 -14.57
CA GLY A 2 13.48 -1.77 -14.03
C GLY A 2 12.49 -0.78 -13.38
N PHE A 3 11.25 -1.22 -13.17
CA PHE A 3 10.20 -0.41 -12.53
C PHE A 3 10.68 0.25 -11.24
N ILE A 4 11.32 -0.51 -10.35
CA ILE A 4 11.76 0.01 -9.06
C ILE A 4 12.88 1.06 -9.19
N ASP A 5 13.72 0.96 -10.23
CA ASP A 5 14.76 1.96 -10.50
C ASP A 5 14.14 3.30 -10.90
N GLU A 6 13.04 3.27 -11.67
CA GLU A 6 12.27 4.47 -12.04
C GLU A 6 11.61 5.11 -10.82
N ILE A 7 11.00 4.31 -9.94
CA ILE A 7 10.43 4.78 -8.67
C ILE A 7 11.50 5.40 -7.78
N LYS A 8 12.67 4.75 -7.63
CA LYS A 8 13.81 5.30 -6.88
C LYS A 8 14.30 6.63 -7.48
N ALA A 9 14.37 6.70 -8.80
CA ALA A 9 14.77 7.94 -9.48
C ALA A 9 13.77 9.08 -9.21
N ARG A 10 12.46 8.80 -9.26
CA ARG A 10 11.40 9.78 -8.92
C ARG A 10 11.47 10.20 -7.45
N ALA A 11 11.65 9.26 -6.53
CA ALA A 11 11.77 9.56 -5.09
C ALA A 11 12.91 10.56 -4.81
N LYS A 12 14.04 10.43 -5.50
CA LYS A 12 15.23 11.31 -5.35
C LYS A 12 15.00 12.76 -5.81
N VAL A 13 14.04 13.01 -6.70
CA VAL A 13 13.79 14.37 -7.26
C VAL A 13 13.29 15.33 -6.17
N CYS A 14 12.42 14.85 -5.28
CA CYS A 14 11.90 15.60 -4.15
C CYS A 14 11.90 14.69 -2.92
N LYS A 15 13.03 14.65 -2.21
CA LYS A 15 13.19 13.78 -1.06
C LYS A 15 12.10 14.03 -0.03
N LYS A 16 11.58 12.95 0.49
CA LYS A 16 10.58 12.92 1.55
C LYS A 16 11.15 12.25 2.79
N THR A 17 10.63 12.62 3.94
CA THR A 17 11.01 12.05 5.23
C THR A 17 10.12 10.85 5.54
N ILE A 18 10.70 9.66 5.61
CA ILE A 18 9.97 8.41 5.87
C ILE A 18 10.37 7.83 7.24
N VAL A 19 9.36 7.47 8.03
CA VAL A 19 9.54 6.86 9.34
C VAL A 19 9.65 5.34 9.20
N LEU A 20 10.64 4.76 9.84
CA LEU A 20 10.83 3.32 10.05
C LEU A 20 10.79 3.02 11.55
N PRO A 21 9.65 2.57 12.08
CA PRO A 21 9.47 2.40 13.53
C PRO A 21 9.88 1.03 14.06
N GLU A 22 10.22 0.07 13.20
CA GLU A 22 10.56 -1.32 13.57
C GLU A 22 12.07 -1.48 13.78
N THR A 23 12.59 -0.78 14.79
CA THR A 23 14.03 -0.77 15.12
C THR A 23 14.51 -1.99 15.91
N GLU A 24 13.64 -2.96 16.16
CA GLU A 24 13.96 -4.29 16.65
C GLU A 24 14.36 -5.27 15.54
N ASP A 25 14.07 -4.98 14.27
CA ASP A 25 14.33 -5.86 13.12
C ASP A 25 15.59 -5.45 12.36
N GLU A 26 16.52 -6.37 12.18
CA GLU A 26 17.78 -6.16 11.47
C GLU A 26 17.58 -5.69 10.02
N ARG A 27 16.51 -6.17 9.35
CA ARG A 27 16.18 -5.78 7.97
C ARG A 27 15.92 -4.29 7.83
N THR A 28 15.39 -3.66 8.88
CA THR A 28 15.17 -2.21 8.93
C THR A 28 16.49 -1.44 8.80
N TYR A 29 17.54 -1.88 9.50
CA TYR A 29 18.85 -1.21 9.44
C TYR A 29 19.56 -1.44 8.11
N LYS A 30 19.51 -2.67 7.58
CA LYS A 30 20.04 -2.99 6.24
C LYS A 30 19.36 -2.15 5.17
N ALA A 31 18.04 -2.01 5.24
CA ALA A 31 17.28 -1.17 4.32
C ALA A 31 17.59 0.32 4.51
N ALA A 32 17.70 0.79 5.76
CA ALA A 32 18.03 2.19 6.06
C ALA A 32 19.39 2.58 5.48
N GLU A 33 20.43 1.77 5.66
CA GLU A 33 21.74 1.99 5.04
C GLU A 33 21.65 2.13 3.52
N ALA A 34 20.92 1.22 2.87
CA ALA A 34 20.74 1.24 1.41
C ALA A 34 19.98 2.49 0.93
N VAL A 35 18.88 2.85 1.60
CA VAL A 35 18.08 4.06 1.29
C VAL A 35 18.92 5.32 1.42
N LEU A 36 19.69 5.46 2.50
CA LEU A 36 20.55 6.61 2.75
C LEU A 36 21.70 6.69 1.74
N LYS A 37 22.37 5.58 1.49
CA LYS A 37 23.47 5.48 0.51
C LYS A 37 23.02 5.81 -0.90
N GLU A 38 21.84 5.36 -1.31
CA GLU A 38 21.26 5.66 -2.60
C GLU A 38 20.62 7.06 -2.65
N GLY A 39 20.37 7.70 -1.51
CA GLY A 39 19.75 9.04 -1.41
C GLY A 39 18.27 9.05 -1.81
N ILE A 40 17.54 7.96 -1.55
CA ILE A 40 16.14 7.78 -1.95
C ILE A 40 15.19 8.66 -1.12
N ALA A 41 15.40 8.69 0.20
CA ALA A 41 14.57 9.42 1.16
C ALA A 41 15.43 9.86 2.35
N ASP A 42 14.94 10.83 3.10
CA ASP A 42 15.41 11.09 4.45
C ASP A 42 14.70 10.14 5.42
N LEU A 43 15.42 9.60 6.41
CA LEU A 43 14.87 8.58 7.29
C LEU A 43 14.79 9.04 8.73
N VAL A 44 13.72 8.63 9.40
CA VAL A 44 13.57 8.70 10.85
C VAL A 44 13.42 7.29 11.40
N LEU A 45 14.32 6.88 12.27
CA LEU A 45 14.25 5.66 13.06
C LEU A 45 13.65 5.99 14.43
N VAL A 46 12.52 5.36 14.78
CA VAL A 46 11.85 5.60 16.06
C VAL A 46 12.24 4.48 17.03
N GLY A 47 12.78 4.86 18.17
CA GLY A 47 13.18 3.91 19.22
C GLY A 47 14.16 4.51 20.20
N SER A 48 14.44 3.77 21.27
CA SER A 48 15.47 4.13 22.23
C SER A 48 16.84 4.20 21.54
N LYS A 49 17.58 5.28 21.77
CA LYS A 49 18.93 5.44 21.21
C LYS A 49 19.86 4.29 21.56
N GLU A 50 19.75 3.79 22.80
CA GLU A 50 20.57 2.69 23.29
C GLU A 50 20.26 1.38 22.55
N GLU A 51 18.97 1.09 22.35
CA GLU A 51 18.53 -0.11 21.61
C GLU A 51 18.93 -0.03 20.15
N ILE A 52 18.74 1.12 19.49
CA ILE A 52 19.14 1.33 18.10
C ILE A 52 20.65 1.13 17.93
N GLU A 53 21.49 1.72 18.78
CA GLU A 53 22.94 1.52 18.74
C GLU A 53 23.36 0.06 18.93
N LYS A 54 22.63 -0.67 19.78
CA LYS A 54 22.87 -2.10 20.03
C LYS A 54 22.42 -2.96 18.84
N ASN A 55 21.26 -2.66 18.25
CA ASN A 55 20.60 -3.50 17.25
C ASN A 55 21.11 -3.22 15.83
N LYS A 56 21.61 -2.02 15.53
CA LYS A 56 22.07 -1.65 14.19
C LYS A 56 23.25 -2.48 13.66
N GLY A 57 23.96 -3.20 14.55
CA GLY A 57 25.13 -3.98 14.15
C GLY A 57 26.19 -3.13 13.45
N THR A 58 26.57 -3.54 12.24
CA THR A 58 27.58 -2.85 11.41
C THR A 58 26.99 -1.91 10.37
N TYR A 59 25.66 -1.80 10.28
CA TYR A 59 25.01 -0.96 9.27
C TYR A 59 25.22 0.54 9.56
N ASP A 60 25.55 1.30 8.52
CA ASP A 60 25.72 2.75 8.61
C ASP A 60 24.40 3.48 8.46
N ILE A 61 23.86 3.92 9.58
CA ILE A 61 22.63 4.71 9.66
C ILE A 61 22.89 6.16 10.05
N SER A 62 24.12 6.65 9.92
CA SER A 62 24.52 7.99 10.39
C SER A 62 23.76 9.13 9.71
N GLY A 63 23.17 8.88 8.54
CA GLY A 63 22.32 9.83 7.82
C GLY A 63 20.86 9.86 8.28
N ALA A 64 20.41 8.93 9.16
CA ALA A 64 19.05 8.90 9.68
C ALA A 64 18.91 9.73 10.95
N ALA A 65 17.76 10.38 11.13
CA ALA A 65 17.40 10.96 12.41
C ALA A 65 16.94 9.85 13.36
N ILE A 66 17.42 9.86 14.59
CA ILE A 66 16.96 8.93 15.64
C ILE A 66 16.03 9.70 16.58
N VAL A 67 14.82 9.20 16.74
CA VAL A 67 13.78 9.78 17.59
C VAL A 67 13.42 8.80 18.70
N ASP A 68 13.79 9.16 19.92
CA ASP A 68 13.43 8.42 21.12
C ASP A 68 12.20 9.07 21.77
N PRO A 69 11.03 8.38 21.75
CA PRO A 69 9.79 8.90 22.35
C PRO A 69 9.91 9.40 23.78
N ALA A 70 10.82 8.80 24.56
CA ALA A 70 11.00 9.15 25.96
C ALA A 70 11.69 10.51 26.18
N THR A 71 12.48 10.97 25.20
CA THR A 71 13.30 12.19 25.30
C THR A 71 12.99 13.24 24.23
N ASP A 72 12.14 12.93 23.27
CA ASP A 72 11.77 13.86 22.20
C ASP A 72 10.89 15.00 22.75
N ALA A 73 11.27 16.23 22.47
CA ALA A 73 10.55 17.43 22.91
C ALA A 73 9.12 17.53 22.33
N ARG A 74 8.81 16.83 21.22
CA ARG A 74 7.49 16.82 20.59
C ARG A 74 6.49 15.89 21.28
N THR A 75 6.96 14.96 22.11
CA THR A 75 6.13 13.90 22.72
C THR A 75 4.91 14.45 23.48
N GLU A 76 5.08 15.52 24.26
CA GLU A 76 3.96 16.12 24.99
C GLU A 76 2.90 16.71 24.02
N GLY A 77 3.31 17.30 22.91
CA GLY A 77 2.40 17.77 21.85
C GLY A 77 1.65 16.61 21.16
N TYR A 78 2.34 15.47 20.93
CA TYR A 78 1.73 14.28 20.37
C TYR A 78 0.72 13.64 21.32
N ILE A 79 1.02 13.61 22.63
CA ILE A 79 0.08 13.15 23.67
C ILE A 79 -1.19 13.99 23.63
N ALA A 80 -1.06 15.32 23.68
CA ALA A 80 -2.20 16.22 23.65
C ALA A 80 -3.04 16.04 22.38
N LYS A 81 -2.40 15.90 21.21
CA LYS A 81 -3.09 15.68 19.94
C LYS A 81 -3.77 14.30 19.86
N LEU A 82 -3.15 13.26 20.37
CA LEU A 82 -3.74 11.91 20.41
C LEU A 82 -4.99 11.89 21.31
N VAL A 83 -4.95 12.56 22.48
CA VAL A 83 -6.10 12.73 23.35
C VAL A 83 -7.23 13.46 22.62
N GLU A 84 -6.94 14.59 21.95
CA GLU A 84 -7.93 15.33 21.15
C GLU A 84 -8.60 14.42 20.11
N LEU A 85 -7.82 13.67 19.34
CA LEU A 85 -8.32 12.79 18.28
C LEU A 85 -9.17 11.63 18.82
N ARG A 86 -8.87 11.16 20.02
CA ARG A 86 -9.48 9.97 20.63
C ARG A 86 -10.39 10.28 21.82
N GLN A 87 -10.66 11.55 22.10
CA GLN A 87 -11.49 12.02 23.24
C GLN A 87 -12.86 11.32 23.28
N LYS A 88 -13.54 11.19 22.14
CA LYS A 88 -14.83 10.51 22.02
C LYS A 88 -14.79 9.00 22.35
N LYS A 89 -13.59 8.43 22.42
CA LYS A 89 -13.33 7.02 22.78
C LYS A 89 -12.76 6.88 24.19
N GLY A 90 -12.73 7.98 24.97
CA GLY A 90 -12.31 7.98 26.38
C GLY A 90 -10.80 7.95 26.60
N MET A 91 -9.98 8.31 25.61
CA MET A 91 -8.52 8.36 25.76
C MET A 91 -8.13 9.43 26.80
N THR A 92 -7.38 9.04 27.82
CA THR A 92 -6.81 9.96 28.82
C THR A 92 -5.38 10.34 28.47
N PRO A 93 -4.83 11.45 29.02
CA PRO A 93 -3.43 11.82 28.80
C PRO A 93 -2.44 10.72 29.25
N GLU A 94 -2.73 10.04 30.36
CA GLU A 94 -1.89 8.96 30.89
C GLU A 94 -1.86 7.77 29.91
N GLN A 95 -3.02 7.37 29.38
CA GLN A 95 -3.14 6.30 28.39
C GLN A 95 -2.43 6.67 27.08
N ALA A 96 -2.59 7.91 26.62
CA ALA A 96 -1.91 8.38 25.40
C ALA A 96 -0.39 8.39 25.59
N LYS A 97 0.09 8.83 26.75
CA LYS A 97 1.52 8.82 27.10
C LYS A 97 2.07 7.40 27.14
N GLU A 98 1.42 6.50 27.86
CA GLU A 98 1.81 5.09 27.93
C GLU A 98 1.87 4.46 26.54
N LEU A 99 0.86 4.70 25.69
CA LEU A 99 0.79 4.19 24.34
C LEU A 99 1.94 4.70 23.47
N LEU A 100 2.21 5.99 23.47
CA LEU A 100 3.24 6.60 22.63
C LEU A 100 4.66 6.23 23.07
N LEU A 101 4.89 6.05 24.37
CA LEU A 101 6.22 5.66 24.87
C LEU A 101 6.53 4.17 24.64
N ASN A 102 5.50 3.31 24.54
CA ASN A 102 5.68 1.86 24.44
C ASN A 102 5.30 1.28 23.05
N ASN A 103 4.86 2.12 22.12
CA ASN A 103 4.47 1.65 20.79
C ASN A 103 4.96 2.61 19.70
N TYR A 104 6.05 2.23 19.07
CA TYR A 104 6.72 3.06 18.06
C TYR A 104 5.91 3.21 16.76
N LEU A 105 4.99 2.27 16.46
CA LEU A 105 4.05 2.42 15.35
C LEU A 105 3.11 3.62 15.58
N TYR A 106 2.55 3.73 16.78
CA TYR A 106 1.71 4.89 17.14
C TYR A 106 2.50 6.20 17.10
N TYR A 107 3.74 6.18 17.58
CA TYR A 107 4.60 7.36 17.56
C TYR A 107 4.92 7.80 16.12
N GLY A 108 5.31 6.86 15.27
CA GLY A 108 5.58 7.12 13.85
C GLY A 108 4.38 7.69 13.10
N VAL A 109 3.19 7.13 13.35
CA VAL A 109 1.93 7.67 12.77
C VAL A 109 1.62 9.07 13.31
N MET A 110 1.93 9.37 14.58
CA MET A 110 1.79 10.73 15.10
C MET A 110 2.77 11.71 14.45
N MET A 111 4.01 11.29 14.15
CA MET A 111 4.95 12.12 13.38
C MET A 111 4.38 12.50 12.02
N VAL A 112 3.81 11.53 11.30
CA VAL A 112 3.14 11.79 10.01
C VAL A 112 1.93 12.71 10.20
N LYS A 113 1.10 12.47 11.24
CA LYS A 113 -0.08 13.30 11.53
C LYS A 113 0.25 14.75 11.82
N MET A 114 1.38 15.00 12.47
CA MET A 114 1.81 16.35 12.88
C MET A 114 2.66 17.06 11.82
N GLY A 115 2.98 16.37 10.70
CA GLY A 115 3.78 16.92 9.60
C GLY A 115 5.29 16.92 9.88
N ASP A 116 5.74 16.14 10.87
CA ASP A 116 7.16 15.94 11.18
C ASP A 116 7.81 14.86 10.32
N ALA A 117 6.99 14.12 9.56
CA ALA A 117 7.39 13.17 8.53
C ALA A 117 6.32 13.13 7.44
N ASP A 118 6.70 12.73 6.22
CA ASP A 118 5.82 12.65 5.05
C ASP A 118 5.15 11.29 4.89
N GLY A 119 5.69 10.24 5.50
CA GLY A 119 5.14 8.90 5.41
C GLY A 119 5.79 7.91 6.37
N MET A 120 5.26 6.69 6.42
CA MET A 120 5.77 5.61 7.28
C MET A 120 5.75 4.28 6.54
N VAL A 121 6.75 3.44 6.78
CA VAL A 121 6.82 2.06 6.32
C VAL A 121 7.07 1.15 7.52
N SER A 122 6.22 0.13 7.70
CA SER A 122 6.32 -0.86 8.78
C SER A 122 5.60 -2.15 8.40
N GLY A 123 5.64 -3.19 9.23
CA GLY A 123 5.00 -4.50 9.01
C GLY A 123 5.99 -5.65 8.84
N ALA A 124 7.30 -5.37 8.87
CA ALA A 124 8.32 -6.43 8.78
C ALA A 124 8.25 -7.40 9.96
N CYS A 125 7.93 -6.91 11.17
CA CYS A 125 7.79 -7.73 12.37
C CYS A 125 6.42 -7.61 13.07
N HIS A 126 5.56 -6.71 12.64
CA HIS A 126 4.20 -6.56 13.15
C HIS A 126 3.14 -7.13 12.20
N SER A 127 1.94 -7.38 12.72
CA SER A 127 0.81 -7.78 11.87
C SER A 127 0.23 -6.57 11.13
N THR A 128 -0.39 -6.80 9.95
CA THR A 128 -1.14 -5.77 9.21
C THR A 128 -2.14 -5.04 10.12
N ALA A 129 -2.81 -5.76 11.03
CA ALA A 129 -3.76 -5.16 11.97
C ALA A 129 -3.08 -4.20 12.95
N ASP A 130 -1.87 -4.52 13.44
CA ASP A 130 -1.14 -3.67 14.37
C ASP A 130 -0.55 -2.44 13.65
N THR A 131 -0.08 -2.61 12.43
CA THR A 131 0.41 -1.52 11.57
C THR A 131 -0.70 -0.55 11.20
N LEU A 132 -1.85 -1.03 10.75
CA LEU A 132 -2.91 -0.17 10.23
C LEU A 132 -3.83 0.41 11.31
N ARG A 133 -3.91 -0.21 12.50
CA ARG A 133 -4.75 0.30 13.60
C ARG A 133 -4.41 1.75 13.98
N PRO A 134 -3.15 2.15 14.24
CA PRO A 134 -2.82 3.55 14.49
C PRO A 134 -3.16 4.45 13.30
N CYS A 135 -2.93 4.01 12.07
CA CYS A 135 -3.23 4.79 10.86
C CYS A 135 -4.73 5.12 10.77
N LEU A 136 -5.59 4.12 10.93
CA LEU A 136 -7.04 4.29 10.91
C LEU A 136 -7.54 5.17 12.07
N GLN A 137 -6.92 5.06 13.23
CA GLN A 137 -7.31 5.81 14.41
C GLN A 137 -6.90 7.28 14.37
N ILE A 138 -5.76 7.60 13.79
CA ILE A 138 -5.09 8.90 13.84
C ILE A 138 -5.21 9.64 12.50
N LEU A 139 -4.81 9.02 11.39
CA LEU A 139 -4.82 9.64 10.07
C LEU A 139 -6.20 9.63 9.44
N LYS A 140 -6.93 8.51 9.60
CA LYS A 140 -8.24 8.25 8.97
C LYS A 140 -8.15 8.11 7.44
N THR A 141 -9.30 8.10 6.78
CA THR A 141 -9.38 8.05 5.31
C THR A 141 -9.18 9.42 4.68
N LYS A 142 -8.72 9.43 3.44
CA LYS A 142 -8.71 10.65 2.58
C LYS A 142 -10.13 11.20 2.45
N PRO A 143 -10.29 12.54 2.34
CA PRO A 143 -11.58 13.12 2.02
C PRO A 143 -12.17 12.52 0.75
N GLY A 144 -13.44 12.13 0.80
CA GLY A 144 -14.13 11.49 -0.32
C GLY A 144 -13.91 9.97 -0.45
N THR A 145 -12.95 9.40 0.26
CA THR A 145 -12.71 7.95 0.27
C THR A 145 -13.47 7.29 1.41
N LYS A 146 -14.26 6.27 1.09
CA LYS A 146 -15.10 5.56 2.06
C LYS A 146 -14.38 4.41 2.77
N LEU A 147 -13.26 3.95 2.24
CA LEU A 147 -12.62 2.69 2.59
C LEU A 147 -11.10 2.80 2.48
N VAL A 148 -10.40 2.17 3.39
CA VAL A 148 -8.97 1.83 3.24
C VAL A 148 -8.87 0.43 2.68
N SER A 149 -8.07 0.25 1.65
CA SER A 149 -7.79 -1.03 1.01
C SER A 149 -6.30 -1.18 0.76
N ALA A 150 -5.88 -2.35 0.27
CA ALA A 150 -4.49 -2.61 -0.03
C ALA A 150 -4.34 -3.23 -1.42
N PHE A 151 -3.24 -2.90 -2.08
CA PHE A 151 -2.89 -3.50 -3.35
C PHE A 151 -1.44 -3.98 -3.35
N VAL A 152 -1.14 -4.90 -4.25
CA VAL A 152 0.23 -5.31 -4.54
C VAL A 152 0.55 -4.87 -5.96
N LEU A 153 1.67 -4.17 -6.11
CA LEU A 153 2.19 -3.84 -7.43
C LEU A 153 3.08 -5.00 -7.87
N MET A 154 2.69 -5.63 -8.97
CA MET A 154 3.37 -6.78 -9.55
C MET A 154 4.16 -6.37 -10.79
N VAL A 155 5.40 -6.84 -10.88
CA VAL A 155 6.23 -6.70 -12.07
C VAL A 155 6.63 -8.11 -12.54
N VAL A 156 5.99 -8.56 -13.60
CA VAL A 156 6.17 -9.90 -14.16
C VAL A 156 7.26 -9.85 -15.22
N PRO A 157 8.36 -10.63 -15.09
CA PRO A 157 9.44 -10.63 -16.06
C PRO A 157 9.00 -11.23 -17.39
N ASP A 158 9.56 -10.75 -18.48
CA ASP A 158 9.34 -11.26 -19.85
C ASP A 158 7.83 -11.34 -20.22
N CYS A 159 7.02 -10.38 -19.74
CA CYS A 159 5.57 -10.33 -19.95
C CYS A 159 5.21 -9.05 -20.72
N ASP A 160 4.46 -9.23 -21.82
CA ASP A 160 3.97 -8.16 -22.69
C ASP A 160 2.51 -7.74 -22.38
N MET A 161 1.87 -8.42 -21.43
CA MET A 161 0.50 -8.11 -20.99
C MET A 161 0.48 -6.95 -19.99
N GLY A 162 -0.69 -6.33 -19.82
CA GLY A 162 -0.89 -5.21 -18.92
C GLY A 162 -0.08 -3.99 -19.34
N ALA A 163 0.71 -3.43 -18.44
CA ALA A 163 1.61 -2.33 -18.72
C ALA A 163 3.07 -2.84 -18.82
N ASP A 164 3.35 -3.61 -19.86
CA ASP A 164 4.64 -4.27 -20.06
C ASP A 164 5.04 -5.13 -18.84
N GLY A 165 4.14 -6.02 -18.42
CA GLY A 165 4.30 -6.89 -17.26
C GLY A 165 4.00 -6.23 -15.91
N THR A 166 3.69 -4.93 -15.87
CA THR A 166 3.37 -4.23 -14.63
C THR A 166 1.86 -4.20 -14.40
N PHE A 167 1.44 -4.61 -13.20
CA PHE A 167 0.03 -4.69 -12.79
C PHE A 167 -0.18 -4.20 -11.36
N VAL A 168 -1.40 -3.72 -11.08
CA VAL A 168 -1.94 -3.60 -9.72
C VAL A 168 -2.93 -4.73 -9.46
N PHE A 169 -2.73 -5.48 -8.37
CA PHE A 169 -3.63 -6.51 -7.86
C PHE A 169 -4.30 -6.02 -6.58
N ALA A 170 -5.63 -5.86 -6.54
CA ALA A 170 -6.39 -5.31 -5.42
C ALA A 170 -7.78 -5.96 -5.22
N ASP A 171 -8.32 -6.07 -4.00
CA ASP A 171 -7.56 -6.01 -2.75
C ASP A 171 -6.81 -7.33 -2.56
N ALA A 172 -5.57 -7.24 -2.14
CA ALA A 172 -4.73 -8.41 -1.95
C ALA A 172 -4.12 -8.50 -0.52
N GLY A 173 -4.49 -7.57 0.37
CA GLY A 173 -3.86 -7.47 1.68
C GLY A 173 -4.74 -7.12 2.88
N LEU A 174 -5.93 -6.57 2.69
CA LEU A 174 -6.68 -5.97 3.80
C LEU A 174 -8.17 -6.33 3.86
N GLU A 175 -8.96 -6.02 2.83
CA GLU A 175 -10.41 -6.19 2.86
C GLU A 175 -10.80 -7.63 2.51
N GLN A 176 -11.37 -8.35 3.48
CA GLN A 176 -11.56 -9.79 3.36
C GLN A 176 -12.64 -10.18 2.34
N ASN A 177 -13.83 -9.61 2.48
CA ASN A 177 -14.97 -9.89 1.59
C ASN A 177 -15.76 -8.60 1.35
N PRO A 178 -15.32 -7.75 0.42
CA PRO A 178 -15.96 -6.47 0.16
C PRO A 178 -17.37 -6.69 -0.40
N ASP A 179 -18.32 -5.87 0.06
CA ASP A 179 -19.60 -5.70 -0.59
C ASP A 179 -19.44 -4.95 -1.93
N PRO A 180 -20.48 -4.87 -2.78
CA PRO A 180 -20.38 -4.21 -4.09
C PRO A 180 -19.89 -2.76 -4.03
N GLU A 181 -20.33 -1.96 -3.03
CA GLU A 181 -19.88 -0.58 -2.88
C GLU A 181 -18.40 -0.49 -2.54
N LYS A 182 -17.93 -1.31 -1.60
CA LYS A 182 -16.52 -1.39 -1.24
C LYS A 182 -15.66 -1.83 -2.43
N LEU A 183 -16.09 -2.87 -3.14
CA LEU A 183 -15.36 -3.39 -4.29
C LEU A 183 -15.24 -2.35 -5.41
N ALA A 184 -16.29 -1.56 -5.66
CA ALA A 184 -16.27 -0.44 -6.58
C ALA A 184 -15.26 0.65 -6.16
N ASN A 185 -15.22 0.99 -4.86
CA ASN A 185 -14.25 1.97 -4.35
C ASN A 185 -12.81 1.45 -4.41
N ILE A 186 -12.59 0.15 -4.17
CA ILE A 186 -11.27 -0.49 -4.36
C ILE A 186 -10.80 -0.31 -5.80
N ALA A 187 -11.68 -0.55 -6.78
CA ALA A 187 -11.35 -0.42 -8.20
C ALA A 187 -10.89 1.00 -8.56
N ILE A 188 -11.64 2.02 -8.12
CA ILE A 188 -11.33 3.43 -8.39
C ILE A 188 -10.01 3.84 -7.72
N SER A 189 -9.85 3.52 -6.43
CA SER A 189 -8.61 3.82 -5.71
C SER A 189 -7.38 3.12 -6.31
N SER A 190 -7.56 1.90 -6.84
CA SER A 190 -6.50 1.14 -7.50
C SER A 190 -6.10 1.73 -8.85
N ALA A 191 -7.06 2.30 -9.59
CA ALA A 191 -6.79 3.03 -10.81
C ALA A 191 -5.95 4.29 -10.54
N ASP A 192 -6.30 5.06 -9.50
CA ASP A 192 -5.54 6.24 -9.08
C ASP A 192 -4.12 5.86 -8.65
N SER A 193 -3.99 4.79 -7.86
CA SER A 193 -2.69 4.26 -7.42
C SER A 193 -1.83 3.80 -8.59
N PHE A 194 -2.43 3.14 -9.58
CA PHE A 194 -1.73 2.72 -10.80
C PHE A 194 -1.24 3.92 -11.60
N THR A 195 -2.10 4.92 -11.84
CA THR A 195 -1.72 6.15 -12.54
C THR A 195 -0.57 6.87 -11.84
N LEU A 196 -0.64 7.00 -10.52
CA LEU A 196 0.38 7.66 -9.73
C LEU A 196 1.73 6.94 -9.81
N LEU A 197 1.75 5.63 -9.62
CA LEU A 197 2.99 4.86 -9.49
C LEU A 197 3.57 4.45 -10.84
N VAL A 198 2.73 4.00 -11.78
CA VAL A 198 3.16 3.48 -13.08
C VAL A 198 3.23 4.57 -14.15
N GLY A 199 2.44 5.65 -13.99
CA GLY A 199 2.43 6.77 -14.93
C GLY A 199 1.80 6.45 -16.29
N LYS A 200 0.98 5.38 -16.35
CA LYS A 200 0.23 4.96 -17.54
C LYS A 200 -1.27 5.00 -17.26
N GLU A 201 -2.08 4.96 -18.33
CA GLU A 201 -3.54 4.91 -18.21
C GLU A 201 -3.99 3.59 -17.55
N PRO A 202 -4.85 3.65 -16.53
CA PRO A 202 -5.39 2.47 -15.88
C PRO A 202 -6.49 1.83 -16.75
N VAL A 203 -6.40 0.53 -16.93
CA VAL A 203 -7.42 -0.32 -17.56
C VAL A 203 -7.86 -1.36 -16.54
N VAL A 204 -9.04 -1.18 -15.97
CA VAL A 204 -9.49 -1.87 -14.77
C VAL A 204 -10.40 -3.05 -15.11
N ALA A 205 -10.03 -4.26 -14.71
CA ALA A 205 -10.89 -5.44 -14.81
C ALA A 205 -11.41 -5.86 -13.43
N MET A 206 -12.74 -5.97 -13.30
CA MET A 206 -13.41 -6.55 -12.15
C MET A 206 -13.47 -8.06 -12.33
N LEU A 207 -12.65 -8.80 -11.55
CA LEU A 207 -12.41 -10.23 -11.78
C LEU A 207 -13.48 -11.12 -11.16
N SER A 208 -13.80 -12.19 -11.87
CA SER A 208 -14.68 -13.28 -11.44
C SER A 208 -14.29 -14.58 -12.17
N HIS A 209 -14.84 -15.70 -11.72
CA HIS A 209 -14.83 -16.94 -12.50
C HIS A 209 -15.84 -16.92 -13.67
N SER A 210 -16.61 -15.84 -13.82
CA SER A 210 -17.58 -15.58 -14.90
C SER A 210 -17.08 -14.48 -15.83
N THR A 211 -17.45 -14.56 -17.11
CA THR A 211 -17.31 -13.47 -18.08
C THR A 211 -18.67 -13.19 -18.71
N LYS A 212 -19.19 -11.97 -18.50
CA LYS A 212 -20.43 -11.47 -19.14
C LYS A 212 -21.60 -12.43 -19.04
N GLY A 213 -21.85 -12.96 -17.81
CA GLY A 213 -22.98 -13.83 -17.53
C GLY A 213 -22.75 -15.31 -17.87
N SER A 214 -21.51 -15.75 -18.06
CA SER A 214 -21.19 -17.17 -18.35
C SER A 214 -21.48 -18.10 -17.16
N ALA A 215 -21.56 -17.57 -15.93
CA ALA A 215 -21.96 -18.28 -14.73
C ALA A 215 -22.97 -17.47 -13.90
N LYS A 216 -23.70 -18.16 -13.00
CA LYS A 216 -24.65 -17.55 -12.07
C LYS A 216 -24.33 -17.98 -10.64
N HIS A 217 -23.97 -17.04 -9.81
CA HIS A 217 -23.69 -17.22 -8.39
C HIS A 217 -23.74 -15.88 -7.67
N ALA A 218 -23.98 -15.87 -6.37
CA ALA A 218 -24.01 -14.63 -5.58
C ALA A 218 -22.69 -13.84 -5.66
N ASP A 219 -21.55 -14.53 -5.75
CA ASP A 219 -20.23 -13.89 -5.92
C ASP A 219 -20.09 -13.24 -7.29
N VAL A 220 -20.70 -13.79 -8.34
CA VAL A 220 -20.76 -13.18 -9.68
C VAL A 220 -21.64 -11.94 -9.63
N ASP A 221 -22.83 -12.03 -9.03
CA ASP A 221 -23.77 -10.92 -8.91
C ASP A 221 -23.13 -9.75 -8.15
N LYS A 222 -22.35 -10.03 -7.09
CA LYS A 222 -21.56 -9.04 -6.35
C LYS A 222 -20.63 -8.25 -7.27
N VAL A 223 -19.86 -8.93 -8.12
CA VAL A 223 -18.92 -8.27 -9.04
C VAL A 223 -19.64 -7.50 -10.14
N VAL A 224 -20.73 -8.05 -10.68
CA VAL A 224 -21.58 -7.34 -11.66
C VAL A 224 -22.14 -6.04 -11.09
N GLU A 225 -22.64 -6.08 -9.86
CA GLU A 225 -23.17 -4.90 -9.17
C GLU A 225 -22.05 -3.87 -8.89
N ALA A 226 -20.90 -4.33 -8.38
CA ALA A 226 -19.73 -3.49 -8.14
C ALA A 226 -19.25 -2.79 -9.41
N THR A 227 -19.23 -3.50 -10.54
CA THR A 227 -18.87 -2.93 -11.84
C THR A 227 -19.78 -1.78 -12.23
N LYS A 228 -21.12 -1.96 -12.09
CA LYS A 228 -22.10 -0.90 -12.39
C LYS A 228 -21.92 0.31 -11.48
N ILE A 229 -21.70 0.08 -10.19
CA ILE A 229 -21.46 1.17 -9.22
C ILE A 229 -20.18 1.93 -9.61
N ALA A 230 -19.07 1.23 -9.89
CA ALA A 230 -17.81 1.87 -10.26
C ALA A 230 -17.92 2.68 -11.56
N GLN A 231 -18.59 2.16 -12.59
CA GLN A 231 -18.86 2.87 -13.83
C GLN A 231 -19.73 4.12 -13.61
N GLY A 232 -20.67 4.06 -12.67
CA GLY A 232 -21.49 5.21 -12.30
C GLY A 232 -20.72 6.29 -11.52
N LEU A 233 -19.76 5.89 -10.68
CA LEU A 233 -18.93 6.80 -9.90
C LEU A 233 -17.78 7.42 -10.70
N ALA A 234 -17.22 6.67 -11.66
CA ALA A 234 -16.08 7.08 -12.48
C ALA A 234 -16.34 6.75 -13.99
N PRO A 235 -17.25 7.47 -14.65
CA PRO A 235 -17.69 7.14 -16.02
C PRO A 235 -16.58 7.24 -17.08
N GLU A 236 -15.54 8.03 -16.82
CA GLU A 236 -14.40 8.19 -17.73
C GLU A 236 -13.32 7.10 -17.55
N LEU A 237 -13.41 6.31 -16.48
CA LEU A 237 -12.45 5.25 -16.21
C LEU A 237 -12.69 4.08 -17.16
N ALA A 238 -11.64 3.59 -17.82
CA ALA A 238 -11.67 2.35 -18.56
C ALA A 238 -11.83 1.17 -17.57
N LEU A 239 -13.08 0.85 -17.22
CA LEU A 239 -13.43 -0.19 -16.24
C LEU A 239 -14.54 -1.08 -16.79
N ASP A 240 -14.34 -2.40 -16.71
CA ASP A 240 -15.34 -3.39 -17.12
C ASP A 240 -15.28 -4.65 -16.24
N GLY A 241 -16.36 -5.41 -16.27
CA GLY A 241 -16.56 -6.67 -15.53
C GLY A 241 -17.98 -7.20 -15.73
N GLU A 242 -18.28 -8.36 -15.23
CA GLU A 242 -17.31 -9.30 -14.62
C GLU A 242 -16.50 -10.00 -15.72
N LEU A 243 -15.21 -10.19 -15.50
CA LEU A 243 -14.31 -10.85 -16.43
C LEU A 243 -13.50 -11.95 -15.73
N GLN A 244 -13.33 -13.08 -16.41
CA GLN A 244 -12.29 -14.05 -16.03
C GLN A 244 -10.91 -13.46 -16.31
N LEU A 245 -9.89 -13.90 -15.56
CA LEU A 245 -8.54 -13.39 -15.68
C LEU A 245 -7.98 -13.48 -17.12
N ASP A 246 -8.15 -14.62 -17.76
CA ASP A 246 -7.71 -14.84 -19.15
C ASP A 246 -8.39 -13.87 -20.14
N ALA A 247 -9.70 -13.63 -19.95
CA ALA A 247 -10.43 -12.66 -20.74
C ALA A 247 -10.00 -11.20 -20.45
N ALA A 248 -9.55 -10.92 -19.23
CA ALA A 248 -9.11 -9.58 -18.84
C ALA A 248 -7.75 -9.19 -19.45
N ILE A 249 -6.80 -10.15 -19.58
CA ILE A 249 -5.40 -9.82 -19.92
C ILE A 249 -4.92 -10.37 -21.27
N VAL A 250 -5.61 -11.36 -21.86
CA VAL A 250 -5.21 -11.98 -23.14
C VAL A 250 -6.10 -11.47 -24.27
N PRO A 251 -5.59 -10.72 -25.27
CA PRO A 251 -6.40 -10.06 -26.31
C PRO A 251 -7.33 -10.99 -27.08
N GLU A 252 -6.86 -12.17 -27.52
CA GLU A 252 -7.68 -13.11 -28.29
C GLU A 252 -8.83 -13.68 -27.44
N VAL A 253 -8.56 -13.95 -26.15
CA VAL A 253 -9.57 -14.44 -25.20
C VAL A 253 -10.58 -13.36 -24.90
N GLY A 254 -10.13 -12.12 -24.65
CA GLY A 254 -10.96 -10.95 -24.45
C GLY A 254 -11.89 -10.69 -25.61
N ALA A 255 -11.38 -10.69 -26.83
CA ALA A 255 -12.17 -10.50 -28.04
C ALA A 255 -13.25 -11.60 -28.24
N SER A 256 -12.94 -12.84 -27.84
CA SER A 256 -13.86 -13.97 -27.94
C SER A 256 -14.94 -13.97 -26.85
N LYS A 257 -14.55 -13.77 -25.57
CA LYS A 257 -15.44 -13.91 -24.41
C LYS A 257 -16.23 -12.64 -24.07
N ALA A 258 -15.68 -11.45 -24.40
CA ALA A 258 -16.26 -10.14 -24.11
C ALA A 258 -16.19 -9.20 -25.31
N PRO A 259 -16.83 -9.56 -26.45
CA PRO A 259 -16.77 -8.75 -27.68
C PRO A 259 -17.32 -7.34 -27.41
N GLY A 260 -16.56 -6.31 -27.85
CA GLY A 260 -16.93 -4.90 -27.67
C GLY A 260 -16.48 -4.28 -26.35
N SER A 261 -15.92 -5.02 -25.40
CA SER A 261 -15.27 -4.47 -24.23
C SER A 261 -13.98 -3.73 -24.62
N LYS A 262 -13.79 -2.53 -24.05
CA LYS A 262 -12.55 -1.75 -24.21
C LYS A 262 -11.46 -2.17 -23.20
N VAL A 263 -11.79 -3.02 -22.26
CA VAL A 263 -10.95 -3.46 -21.16
C VAL A 263 -10.44 -4.88 -21.37
N ALA A 264 -11.31 -5.77 -21.85
CA ALA A 264 -10.98 -7.17 -22.05
C ALA A 264 -9.77 -7.35 -22.98
N GLY A 265 -8.78 -8.11 -22.53
CA GLY A 265 -7.52 -8.36 -23.20
C GLY A 265 -6.43 -7.31 -22.94
N HIS A 266 -6.72 -6.22 -22.20
CA HIS A 266 -5.80 -5.09 -22.02
C HIS A 266 -5.67 -4.62 -20.58
N ALA A 267 -6.28 -5.31 -19.61
CA ALA A 267 -6.30 -4.88 -18.23
C ALA A 267 -4.91 -4.85 -17.60
N ASN A 268 -4.63 -3.81 -16.82
CA ASN A 268 -3.41 -3.63 -16.04
C ASN A 268 -3.70 -3.37 -14.54
N VAL A 269 -4.99 -3.16 -14.19
CA VAL A 269 -5.48 -3.13 -12.82
C VAL A 269 -6.48 -4.27 -12.65
N LEU A 270 -6.15 -5.24 -11.81
CA LEU A 270 -6.92 -6.45 -11.59
C LEU A 270 -7.55 -6.40 -10.20
N VAL A 271 -8.88 -6.28 -10.16
CA VAL A 271 -9.65 -6.19 -8.92
C VAL A 271 -10.27 -7.54 -8.60
N PHE A 272 -9.81 -8.14 -7.52
CA PHE A 272 -10.23 -9.48 -7.09
C PHE A 272 -11.52 -9.43 -6.27
N PRO A 273 -12.38 -10.44 -6.35
CA PRO A 273 -13.68 -10.44 -5.69
C PRO A 273 -13.61 -10.51 -4.16
N ASP A 274 -12.51 -11.06 -3.63
CA ASP A 274 -12.25 -11.23 -2.21
C ASP A 274 -10.75 -11.38 -1.93
N LEU A 275 -10.38 -11.36 -0.65
CA LEU A 275 -8.99 -11.44 -0.21
C LEU A 275 -8.33 -12.78 -0.53
N ASP A 276 -9.08 -13.90 -0.46
CA ASP A 276 -8.49 -15.20 -0.76
C ASP A 276 -8.02 -15.26 -2.21
N ALA A 277 -8.86 -14.82 -3.15
CA ALA A 277 -8.49 -14.75 -4.55
C ALA A 277 -7.30 -13.82 -4.81
N GLY A 278 -7.30 -12.62 -4.24
CA GLY A 278 -6.23 -11.63 -4.42
C GLY A 278 -4.92 -12.08 -3.77
N ASN A 279 -4.96 -12.53 -2.52
CA ASN A 279 -3.77 -12.93 -1.76
C ASN A 279 -3.12 -14.20 -2.31
N ILE A 280 -3.90 -15.21 -2.67
CA ILE A 280 -3.41 -16.42 -3.32
C ILE A 280 -2.86 -16.07 -4.70
N GLY A 281 -3.60 -15.26 -5.47
CA GLY A 281 -3.25 -14.87 -6.83
C GLY A 281 -1.89 -14.18 -6.91
N TYR A 282 -1.65 -13.13 -6.12
CA TYR A 282 -0.36 -12.44 -6.19
C TYR A 282 0.81 -13.33 -5.78
N LYS A 283 0.62 -14.19 -4.74
CA LYS A 283 1.68 -15.10 -4.29
C LYS A 283 2.00 -16.17 -5.33
N LEU A 284 1.00 -16.68 -6.05
CA LEU A 284 1.22 -17.61 -7.15
C LEU A 284 2.07 -16.95 -8.25
N VAL A 285 1.74 -15.74 -8.66
CA VAL A 285 2.49 -15.01 -9.68
C VAL A 285 3.90 -14.68 -9.18
N GLN A 286 4.03 -14.20 -7.94
CA GLN A 286 5.33 -13.91 -7.33
C GLN A 286 6.23 -15.14 -7.31
N ARG A 287 5.74 -16.27 -6.80
CA ARG A 287 6.58 -17.45 -6.57
C ARG A 287 6.80 -18.29 -7.82
N LEU A 288 5.77 -18.53 -8.62
CA LEU A 288 5.83 -19.37 -9.81
C LEU A 288 6.24 -18.56 -11.04
N GLY A 289 5.72 -17.34 -11.20
CA GLY A 289 6.07 -16.44 -12.30
C GLY A 289 7.35 -15.64 -12.07
N LYS A 290 7.99 -15.79 -10.90
CA LYS A 290 9.20 -15.03 -10.50
C LYS A 290 9.03 -13.52 -10.60
N ALA A 291 7.79 -13.05 -10.39
CA ALA A 291 7.49 -11.64 -10.41
C ALA A 291 8.02 -10.95 -9.14
N GLU A 292 8.43 -9.70 -9.29
CA GLU A 292 8.60 -8.80 -8.16
C GLU A 292 7.21 -8.40 -7.64
N ALA A 293 7.06 -8.31 -6.33
CA ALA A 293 5.80 -7.96 -5.69
C ALA A 293 6.06 -6.93 -4.58
N TYR A 294 5.61 -5.71 -4.81
CA TYR A 294 5.77 -4.60 -3.86
C TYR A 294 4.46 -4.37 -3.10
N GLY A 295 4.51 -4.55 -1.80
CA GLY A 295 3.35 -4.38 -0.93
C GLY A 295 3.14 -5.50 0.10
N PRO A 296 1.95 -5.52 0.75
CA PRO A 296 0.75 -4.73 0.44
C PRO A 296 0.93 -3.23 0.66
N LEU A 297 0.60 -2.45 -0.36
CA LEU A 297 0.60 -0.99 -0.30
C LEU A 297 -0.79 -0.50 0.07
N THR A 298 -0.89 0.45 0.99
CA THR A 298 -2.19 0.97 1.41
C THR A 298 -2.67 2.09 0.50
N GLN A 299 -3.97 2.15 0.31
CA GLN A 299 -4.66 3.23 -0.40
C GLN A 299 -5.89 3.69 0.36
N GLY A 300 -6.24 4.96 0.19
CA GLY A 300 -7.39 5.54 0.88
C GLY A 300 -7.10 6.08 2.28
N ILE A 301 -5.89 5.95 2.84
CA ILE A 301 -5.46 6.64 4.07
C ILE A 301 -5.08 8.08 3.72
N ALA A 302 -5.33 9.01 4.66
CA ALA A 302 -5.10 10.44 4.46
C ALA A 302 -3.61 10.87 4.39
N ALA A 303 -2.68 9.95 4.57
CA ALA A 303 -1.25 10.15 4.36
C ALA A 303 -0.57 8.83 3.99
N PRO A 304 0.58 8.84 3.30
CA PRO A 304 1.27 7.64 2.86
C PRO A 304 1.81 6.82 4.02
N VAL A 305 1.17 5.70 4.29
CA VAL A 305 1.64 4.71 5.25
C VAL A 305 1.50 3.34 4.62
N ASN A 306 2.57 2.59 4.49
CA ASN A 306 2.56 1.29 3.85
C ASN A 306 2.93 0.17 4.81
N ASP A 307 2.22 -0.95 4.66
CA ASP A 307 2.47 -2.19 5.36
C ASP A 307 3.44 -3.07 4.57
N LEU A 308 4.15 -3.93 5.26
CA LEU A 308 5.08 -4.90 4.70
C LEU A 308 4.58 -6.32 4.99
N SER A 309 4.93 -7.26 4.14
CA SER A 309 4.81 -8.67 4.50
C SER A 309 5.88 -9.01 5.55
N ARG A 310 5.54 -9.78 6.59
CA ARG A 310 6.52 -10.30 7.55
C ARG A 310 7.62 -11.16 6.91
N GLY A 311 7.38 -11.66 5.71
CA GLY A 311 8.37 -12.37 4.90
C GLY A 311 9.12 -11.49 3.89
N CYS A 312 9.09 -10.16 4.04
CA CYS A 312 9.82 -9.24 3.19
C CYS A 312 11.33 -9.35 3.37
N SER A 313 12.08 -9.01 2.34
CA SER A 313 13.52 -8.79 2.40
C SER A 313 13.83 -7.32 2.75
N ALA A 314 15.10 -7.00 3.02
CA ALA A 314 15.52 -5.61 3.17
C ALA A 314 15.36 -4.83 1.85
N GLU A 315 15.56 -5.47 0.73
CA GLU A 315 15.36 -4.93 -0.62
C GLU A 315 13.89 -4.55 -0.86
N ASP A 316 12.93 -5.36 -0.35
CA ASP A 316 11.50 -5.03 -0.40
C ASP A 316 11.20 -3.78 0.43
N ILE A 317 11.81 -3.63 1.62
CA ILE A 317 11.67 -2.43 2.46
C ILE A 317 12.17 -1.20 1.70
N VAL A 318 13.34 -1.27 1.05
CA VAL A 318 13.88 -0.16 0.22
C VAL A 318 12.90 0.21 -0.90
N GLY A 319 12.32 -0.78 -1.57
CA GLY A 319 11.32 -0.56 -2.62
C GLY A 319 10.07 0.14 -2.10
N VAL A 320 9.52 -0.33 -0.96
CA VAL A 320 8.32 0.27 -0.35
C VAL A 320 8.62 1.68 0.19
N VAL A 321 9.81 1.95 0.73
CA VAL A 321 10.24 3.31 1.11
C VAL A 321 10.24 4.24 -0.11
N ALA A 322 10.79 3.79 -1.23
CA ALA A 322 10.80 4.59 -2.47
C ALA A 322 9.38 4.86 -2.98
N ILE A 323 8.49 3.86 -2.96
CA ILE A 323 7.09 4.00 -3.33
C ILE A 323 6.38 4.98 -2.38
N THR A 324 6.58 4.86 -1.07
CA THR A 324 5.99 5.76 -0.07
C THR A 324 6.43 7.21 -0.27
N ALA A 325 7.71 7.42 -0.60
CA ALA A 325 8.23 8.74 -0.93
C ALA A 325 7.57 9.33 -2.18
N VAL A 326 7.35 8.52 -3.23
CA VAL A 326 6.62 8.96 -4.45
C VAL A 326 5.15 9.26 -4.14
N GLN A 327 4.48 8.45 -3.31
CA GLN A 327 3.12 8.75 -2.86
C GLN A 327 3.05 10.08 -2.11
N ALA A 328 4.01 10.36 -1.24
CA ALA A 328 4.08 11.60 -0.47
C ALA A 328 4.39 12.86 -1.33
N GLN A 329 4.96 12.70 -2.52
CA GLN A 329 5.16 13.82 -3.46
C GLN A 329 3.86 14.28 -4.12
N ALA A 330 2.83 13.44 -4.13
CA ALA A 330 1.53 13.73 -4.75
C ALA A 330 0.51 14.38 -3.78
N GLU A 331 0.86 14.51 -2.51
CA GLU A 331 0.11 15.20 -1.47
C GLU A 331 0.64 16.60 -1.23
#